data_09cfe936fa9be643fa3b62369e0a9840
#
_entry.id   09cfe936fa9be643fa3b62369e0a9840
#
_cell.length_a   1.000
_cell.length_b   1.000
_cell.length_c   1.000
_cell.angle_alpha   90.00
_cell.angle_beta   90.00
_cell.angle_gamma   90.00
#
_symmetry.space_group_name_H-M   'P 1'
#
loop_
_entity.id
_entity.type
_entity.pdbx_description
1 polymer ?
#
loop_
_entity_poly.entity_id
_entity_poly.type
_entity_poly.pdbx_seq_one_letter_code
_entity_poly.pdbx_strand_id
1 'polypeptide(L)'
;GFVWSPHLLLLSRDSAFPNGLANRSGLVGKYLAGHRNIGGQISLPMELFPGINSQHSLVSKQFQRASYKGKYLRHDLRIWESGVGRNARLRDDDGTLLLGDALLADWKQRAKGATARVRAYYDVLPDKESKLTLDDTAKNRFGDPMPRVAFKDAPESAALRAWQEEELRNLFRRMAKAGGGEVLSLASSSNDIGQEHPTGGCRMGNDPSTSVVDGWGRAHDHENLWVAGAPAQVSASCCNGTLTFVAVGLRTAAGIVKAG
;
A
#
# COMPACT_ATOMS: atom_id res chain seq x y z
N GLY A 1 -10.59 8.03 -6.69
CA GLY A 1 -9.75 7.16 -5.87
C GLY A 1 -10.49 6.55 -4.71
N PHE A 2 -9.83 5.70 -3.94
CA PHE A 2 -10.47 4.87 -2.90
C PHE A 2 -11.20 5.66 -1.80
N VAL A 3 -10.82 6.90 -1.53
CA VAL A 3 -11.54 7.81 -0.61
C VAL A 3 -12.65 8.54 -1.35
N TRP A 4 -12.32 9.23 -2.42
CA TRP A 4 -13.24 10.20 -3.02
C TRP A 4 -14.41 9.57 -3.78
N SER A 5 -14.24 8.38 -4.39
CA SER A 5 -15.36 7.73 -5.08
C SER A 5 -16.45 7.25 -4.11
N PRO A 6 -16.15 6.45 -3.07
CA PRO A 6 -17.18 6.08 -2.11
C PRO A 6 -17.70 7.29 -1.30
N HIS A 7 -16.86 8.30 -1.03
CA HIS A 7 -17.29 9.53 -0.37
C HIS A 7 -18.36 10.27 -1.20
N LEU A 8 -18.10 10.45 -2.51
CA LEU A 8 -19.06 11.07 -3.42
C LEU A 8 -20.38 10.29 -3.45
N LEU A 9 -20.35 8.96 -3.55
CA LEU A 9 -21.54 8.12 -3.55
C LEU A 9 -22.32 8.25 -2.24
N LEU A 10 -21.64 8.30 -1.10
CA LEU A 10 -22.26 8.49 0.21
C LEU A 10 -22.84 9.90 0.38
N LEU A 11 -22.26 10.92 -0.22
CA LEU A 11 -22.79 12.29 -0.22
C LEU A 11 -24.01 12.45 -1.15
N SER A 12 -24.09 11.65 -2.20
CA SER A 12 -25.17 11.70 -3.19
C SER A 12 -26.46 11.06 -2.63
N ARG A 13 -27.10 11.77 -1.72
CA ARG A 13 -28.31 11.34 -1.01
C ARG A 13 -29.51 12.20 -1.39
N ASP A 14 -30.65 11.56 -1.50
CA ASP A 14 -31.97 12.19 -1.60
C ASP A 14 -33.05 11.27 -1.01
N SER A 15 -34.31 11.59 -1.22
CA SER A 15 -35.44 10.79 -0.72
C SER A 15 -35.51 9.40 -1.35
N ALA A 16 -35.02 9.22 -2.58
CA ALA A 16 -34.96 7.92 -3.28
C ALA A 16 -33.72 7.10 -2.85
N PHE A 17 -32.64 7.78 -2.49
CA PHE A 17 -31.36 7.17 -2.11
C PHE A 17 -30.85 7.70 -0.75
N PRO A 18 -31.57 7.45 0.36
CA PRO A 18 -31.25 8.06 1.66
C PRO A 18 -29.90 7.65 2.22
N ASN A 19 -29.35 6.53 1.76
CA ASN A 19 -28.03 6.00 2.17
C ASN A 19 -26.90 6.30 1.16
N GLY A 20 -27.17 7.11 0.12
CA GLY A 20 -26.26 7.40 -0.97
C GLY A 20 -26.47 6.51 -2.18
N LEU A 21 -25.92 6.93 -3.32
CA LEU A 21 -26.00 6.19 -4.60
C LEU A 21 -25.20 4.88 -4.53
N ALA A 22 -25.63 3.88 -5.31
CA ALA A 22 -25.04 2.54 -5.40
C ALA A 22 -24.93 1.82 -4.03
N ASN A 23 -25.72 2.21 -3.05
CA ASN A 23 -25.58 1.76 -1.67
C ASN A 23 -26.79 0.98 -1.11
N ARG A 24 -27.56 0.33 -1.97
CA ARG A 24 -28.67 -0.56 -1.53
C ARG A 24 -28.14 -1.70 -0.65
N SER A 25 -26.98 -2.24 -0.97
CA SER A 25 -26.31 -3.27 -0.18
C SER A 25 -25.76 -2.76 1.16
N GLY A 26 -25.64 -1.44 1.36
CA GLY A 26 -24.95 -0.83 2.49
C GLY A 26 -23.43 -1.07 2.51
N LEU A 27 -22.83 -1.35 1.34
CA LEU A 27 -21.41 -1.70 1.21
C LEU A 27 -20.53 -0.58 0.66
N VAL A 28 -21.10 0.52 0.18
CA VAL A 28 -20.32 1.69 -0.21
C VAL A 28 -19.50 2.19 1.00
N GLY A 29 -18.22 2.39 0.78
CA GLY A 29 -17.27 2.78 1.82
C GLY A 29 -16.71 1.60 2.62
N LYS A 30 -17.18 0.37 2.48
CA LYS A 30 -16.70 -0.80 3.24
C LYS A 30 -15.64 -1.60 2.50
N TYR A 31 -14.98 -2.51 3.23
CA TYR A 31 -13.90 -3.35 2.71
C TYR A 31 -12.74 -2.55 2.14
N LEU A 32 -12.40 -1.46 2.81
CA LEU A 32 -11.16 -0.75 2.47
C LEU A 32 -9.98 -1.67 2.72
N ALA A 33 -9.05 -1.68 1.77
CA ALA A 33 -7.87 -2.50 1.82
C ALA A 33 -6.65 -1.68 1.39
N GLY A 34 -5.50 -2.13 1.81
CA GLY A 34 -4.21 -1.62 1.42
C GLY A 34 -3.20 -2.72 1.60
N HIS A 35 -1.93 -2.42 1.51
CA HIS A 35 -0.92 -3.32 1.99
C HIS A 35 -0.12 -2.67 3.11
N ARG A 36 0.43 -3.52 3.94
CA ARG A 36 1.35 -3.13 5.00
C ARG A 36 2.76 -3.54 4.61
N ASN A 37 3.71 -3.08 5.36
CA ASN A 37 5.08 -3.48 5.16
C ASN A 37 5.81 -3.64 6.49
N ILE A 38 6.85 -4.45 6.44
CA ILE A 38 7.94 -4.44 7.39
C ILE A 38 9.21 -4.16 6.62
N GLY A 39 10.02 -3.27 7.11
CA GLY A 39 11.27 -2.92 6.45
C GLY A 39 12.24 -2.22 7.37
N GLY A 40 13.43 -2.00 6.89
CA GLY A 40 14.48 -1.35 7.63
C GLY A 40 15.79 -1.31 6.86
N GLN A 41 16.88 -1.29 7.61
CA GLN A 41 18.23 -1.22 7.08
C GLN A 41 19.10 -2.32 7.67
N ILE A 42 19.93 -2.87 6.83
CA ILE A 42 21.03 -3.78 7.21
C ILE A 42 22.35 -3.15 6.79
N SER A 43 23.39 -3.30 7.61
CA SER A 43 24.74 -2.97 7.22
C SER A 43 25.36 -4.12 6.43
N LEU A 44 26.27 -3.81 5.52
CA LEU A 44 27.06 -4.79 4.81
C LEU A 44 28.53 -4.32 4.78
N PRO A 45 29.50 -5.19 5.01
CA PRO A 45 30.92 -4.83 5.07
C PRO A 45 31.56 -4.72 3.67
N MET A 46 30.76 -4.31 2.68
CA MET A 46 31.20 -4.16 1.30
C MET A 46 30.71 -2.84 0.73
N GLU A 47 31.44 -2.34 -0.25
CA GLU A 47 30.99 -1.21 -1.03
C GLU A 47 29.83 -1.64 -1.93
N LEU A 48 28.72 -0.93 -1.84
CA LEU A 48 27.55 -1.15 -2.70
C LEU A 48 27.46 -0.03 -3.72
N PHE A 49 27.22 -0.39 -4.96
CA PHE A 49 26.98 0.54 -6.05
C PHE A 49 25.47 0.62 -6.34
N PRO A 50 24.76 1.54 -5.71
CA PRO A 50 23.34 1.71 -5.98
C PRO A 50 23.18 2.10 -7.45
N GLY A 51 22.44 1.28 -8.18
CA GLY A 51 22.16 1.52 -9.60
C GLY A 51 21.58 2.92 -9.83
N ILE A 52 21.92 3.53 -10.94
CA ILE A 52 21.57 4.91 -11.28
C ILE A 52 20.05 5.10 -11.41
N ASN A 53 19.31 4.06 -11.77
CA ASN A 53 17.92 4.17 -12.21
C ASN A 53 16.93 3.22 -11.52
N SER A 54 17.31 2.48 -10.50
CA SER A 54 16.41 1.53 -9.85
C SER A 54 16.14 1.90 -8.41
N GLN A 55 14.87 2.04 -8.07
CA GLN A 55 14.45 2.14 -6.66
C GLN A 55 14.61 0.81 -5.92
N HIS A 56 14.72 -0.31 -6.64
CA HIS A 56 14.83 -1.63 -6.07
C HIS A 56 15.84 -2.46 -6.87
N SER A 57 16.95 -2.81 -6.24
CA SER A 57 17.99 -3.61 -6.86
C SER A 57 17.59 -5.06 -7.04
N LEU A 58 16.77 -5.59 -6.12
CA LEU A 58 16.28 -6.97 -6.17
C LEU A 58 14.85 -7.04 -5.64
N VAL A 59 13.99 -7.76 -6.38
CA VAL A 59 12.60 -8.04 -5.96
C VAL A 59 12.33 -9.54 -6.09
N SER A 60 12.00 -10.19 -4.98
CA SER A 60 11.49 -11.57 -5.00
C SER A 60 9.97 -11.57 -5.03
N LYS A 61 9.41 -12.26 -6.03
CA LYS A 61 7.97 -12.44 -6.20
C LYS A 61 7.50 -13.85 -5.85
N GLN A 62 8.35 -14.64 -5.22
CA GLN A 62 8.09 -16.04 -4.90
C GLN A 62 6.78 -16.24 -4.12
N PHE A 63 6.48 -15.32 -3.18
CA PHE A 63 5.34 -15.40 -2.29
C PHE A 63 4.09 -14.64 -2.78
N GLN A 64 4.12 -14.04 -3.96
CA GLN A 64 2.97 -13.34 -4.52
C GLN A 64 1.90 -14.27 -5.06
N ARG A 65 2.30 -15.40 -5.63
CA ARG A 65 1.43 -16.39 -6.28
C ARG A 65 1.16 -17.63 -5.44
N ALA A 66 1.84 -17.78 -4.33
CA ALA A 66 1.65 -18.94 -3.50
C ALA A 66 0.22 -18.95 -2.98
N SER A 67 -0.44 -20.07 -3.18
CA SER A 67 -1.69 -20.35 -2.50
C SER A 67 -1.37 -20.52 -1.02
N TYR A 68 -1.54 -19.50 -0.25
CA TYR A 68 -1.21 -19.60 1.16
C TYR A 68 -2.31 -20.23 2.00
N LYS A 69 -3.52 -20.36 1.50
CA LYS A 69 -4.63 -21.06 2.16
C LYS A 69 -4.61 -20.92 3.70
N GLY A 70 -4.50 -19.69 4.19
CA GLY A 70 -4.40 -19.40 5.61
C GLY A 70 -3.04 -19.64 6.28
N LYS A 71 -1.98 -19.96 5.53
CA LYS A 71 -0.65 -20.18 6.11
C LYS A 71 0.19 -18.93 6.27
N TYR A 72 0.05 -17.95 5.35
CA TYR A 72 0.71 -16.66 5.39
C TYR A 72 -0.02 -15.65 4.48
N LEU A 73 0.20 -14.36 4.72
CA LEU A 73 -0.28 -13.31 3.83
C LEU A 73 0.64 -13.22 2.62
N ARG A 74 0.09 -13.03 1.42
CA ARG A 74 0.89 -12.82 0.21
C ARG A 74 1.82 -11.64 0.42
N HIS A 75 3.07 -11.78 -0.01
CA HIS A 75 4.05 -10.71 0.14
C HIS A 75 5.10 -10.74 -0.97
N ASP A 76 5.75 -9.61 -1.20
CA ASP A 76 6.98 -9.52 -1.95
C ASP A 76 8.14 -9.11 -1.04
N LEU A 77 9.34 -9.45 -1.45
CA LEU A 77 10.56 -9.04 -0.77
C LEU A 77 11.32 -8.09 -1.69
N ARG A 78 11.72 -6.96 -1.17
CA ARG A 78 12.49 -5.95 -1.89
C ARG A 78 13.75 -5.61 -1.14
N ILE A 79 14.83 -5.53 -1.89
CA ILE A 79 16.14 -5.12 -1.40
C ILE A 79 16.63 -4.06 -2.34
N TRP A 80 17.11 -2.97 -1.80
CA TRP A 80 17.81 -1.95 -2.58
C TRP A 80 18.97 -1.39 -1.80
N GLU A 81 20.01 -1.15 -2.51
CA GLU A 81 21.19 -0.53 -1.96
C GLU A 81 20.88 0.92 -1.62
N SER A 82 21.19 1.32 -0.40
CA SER A 82 21.23 2.71 -0.03
C SER A 82 22.68 3.05 0.27
N GLY A 83 23.38 3.55 -0.74
CA GLY A 83 24.72 4.07 -0.49
C GLY A 83 24.66 5.15 0.59
N VAL A 84 25.30 4.90 1.70
CA VAL A 84 25.60 5.95 2.67
C VAL A 84 26.58 6.88 1.97
N GLY A 85 26.21 8.12 1.76
CA GLY A 85 27.14 9.09 1.21
C GLY A 85 26.95 9.48 -0.26
N ARG A 86 25.79 9.20 -0.87
CA ARG A 86 25.46 9.71 -2.20
C ARG A 86 25.56 11.24 -2.32
N ASN A 87 25.26 11.94 -1.23
CA ASN A 87 25.36 13.38 -1.19
C ASN A 87 26.59 13.79 -0.40
N ALA A 88 27.43 14.60 -0.98
CA ALA A 88 28.43 15.31 -0.24
C ALA A 88 27.78 16.17 0.85
N ARG A 89 28.26 16.09 2.07
CA ARG A 89 27.82 16.98 3.15
C ARG A 89 28.83 18.09 3.34
N LEU A 90 28.38 19.31 3.41
CA LEU A 90 29.26 20.47 3.56
C LEU A 90 29.78 20.66 5.00
N ARG A 91 29.28 19.88 5.96
CA ARG A 91 29.75 19.90 7.35
C ARG A 91 29.82 18.50 7.91
N ASP A 92 30.82 18.26 8.74
CA ASP A 92 30.93 17.04 9.55
C ASP A 92 29.96 17.02 10.73
N ASP A 93 30.09 16.01 11.57
CA ASP A 93 29.19 15.83 12.74
C ASP A 93 29.44 16.90 13.83
N ASP A 94 30.64 17.51 13.84
CA ASP A 94 31.02 18.60 14.75
C ASP A 94 30.66 19.99 14.19
N GLY A 95 30.09 20.04 12.99
CA GLY A 95 29.70 21.27 12.31
C GLY A 95 30.83 21.96 11.55
N THR A 96 32.02 21.34 11.44
CA THR A 96 33.17 21.87 10.68
C THR A 96 32.88 21.86 9.19
N LEU A 97 33.18 22.95 8.51
CA LEU A 97 33.00 23.09 7.06
C LEU A 97 34.00 22.18 6.31
N LEU A 98 33.48 21.32 5.45
CA LEU A 98 34.25 20.42 4.59
C LEU A 98 34.32 20.97 3.19
N LEU A 99 35.52 21.25 2.70
CA LEU A 99 35.78 21.72 1.34
C LEU A 99 36.98 20.96 0.74
N GLY A 100 37.05 20.90 -0.59
CA GLY A 100 38.15 20.29 -1.31
C GLY A 100 38.48 18.85 -0.89
N ASP A 101 39.69 18.59 -0.53
CA ASP A 101 40.15 17.25 -0.14
C ASP A 101 39.48 16.72 1.11
N ALA A 102 39.15 17.57 2.07
CA ALA A 102 38.45 17.18 3.27
C ALA A 102 37.00 16.68 2.95
N LEU A 103 36.31 17.36 2.06
CA LEU A 103 35.00 16.94 1.57
C LEU A 103 35.08 15.60 0.84
N LEU A 104 36.09 15.45 -0.04
CA LEU A 104 36.31 14.21 -0.79
C LEU A 104 36.70 13.04 0.12
N ALA A 105 37.51 13.29 1.15
CA ALA A 105 37.89 12.28 2.14
C ALA A 105 36.72 11.82 2.97
N ASP A 106 35.90 12.77 3.48
CA ASP A 106 34.68 12.46 4.21
C ASP A 106 33.68 11.66 3.35
N TRP A 107 33.49 12.08 2.12
CA TRP A 107 32.60 11.39 1.18
C TRP A 107 33.08 9.94 0.91
N LYS A 108 34.36 9.75 0.62
CA LYS A 108 34.97 8.43 0.41
C LYS A 108 34.88 7.56 1.66
N GLN A 109 35.11 8.12 2.85
CA GLN A 109 35.00 7.38 4.10
C GLN A 109 33.59 6.89 4.38
N ARG A 110 32.59 7.73 4.15
CA ARG A 110 31.18 7.36 4.30
C ARG A 110 30.69 6.40 3.21
N ALA A 111 31.26 6.44 2.01
CA ALA A 111 30.96 5.51 0.94
C ALA A 111 31.46 4.07 1.21
N LYS A 112 32.44 3.90 2.11
CA LYS A 112 32.95 2.57 2.48
C LYS A 112 31.98 1.74 3.31
N GLY A 113 31.06 2.37 4.02
CA GLY A 113 30.01 1.69 4.77
C GLY A 113 28.74 1.57 3.94
N ALA A 114 28.40 0.36 3.50
CA ALA A 114 27.19 0.17 2.72
C ALA A 114 26.01 -0.25 3.61
N THR A 115 24.86 0.36 3.36
CA THR A 115 23.60 -0.11 3.90
C THR A 115 22.70 -0.57 2.76
N ALA A 116 22.01 -1.67 2.97
CA ALA A 116 20.91 -2.07 2.12
C ALA A 116 19.60 -1.84 2.87
N ARG A 117 18.62 -1.31 2.16
CA ARG A 117 17.23 -1.30 2.65
C ARG A 117 16.59 -2.63 2.32
N VAL A 118 15.88 -3.17 3.28
CA VAL A 118 15.07 -4.37 3.11
C VAL A 118 13.61 -4.03 3.40
N ARG A 119 12.70 -4.55 2.61
CA ARG A 119 11.26 -4.37 2.81
C ARG A 119 10.49 -5.59 2.32
N ALA A 120 9.46 -5.97 3.05
CA ALA A 120 8.42 -6.85 2.57
C ALA A 120 7.10 -6.08 2.58
N TYR A 121 6.43 -6.00 1.42
CA TYR A 121 5.02 -5.63 1.35
C TYR A 121 4.18 -6.88 1.50
N TYR A 122 3.14 -6.83 2.30
CA TYR A 122 2.20 -7.93 2.44
C TYR A 122 0.75 -7.48 2.35
N ASP A 123 -0.07 -8.38 1.82
CA ASP A 123 -1.51 -8.17 1.62
C ASP A 123 -2.23 -8.04 2.96
N VAL A 124 -3.27 -7.24 2.98
CA VAL A 124 -4.22 -7.14 4.08
C VAL A 124 -5.55 -7.67 3.59
N LEU A 125 -6.07 -8.71 4.24
CA LEU A 125 -7.39 -9.22 3.91
C LEU A 125 -8.45 -8.17 4.25
N PRO A 126 -9.30 -7.78 3.29
CA PRO A 126 -10.30 -6.74 3.52
C PRO A 126 -11.33 -7.18 4.56
N ASP A 127 -11.57 -6.34 5.55
CA ASP A 127 -12.62 -6.51 6.55
C ASP A 127 -13.76 -5.51 6.30
N LYS A 128 -14.99 -5.91 6.61
CA LYS A 128 -16.18 -5.05 6.45
C LYS A 128 -16.11 -3.81 7.34
N GLU A 129 -15.45 -3.90 8.49
CA GLU A 129 -15.27 -2.81 9.42
C GLU A 129 -14.11 -1.87 9.07
N SER A 130 -13.29 -2.24 8.07
CA SER A 130 -12.40 -1.29 7.39
C SER A 130 -13.24 -0.43 6.46
N LYS A 131 -13.62 0.75 6.93
CA LYS A 131 -14.67 1.54 6.27
C LYS A 131 -14.40 3.03 6.24
N LEU A 132 -14.99 3.66 5.24
CA LEU A 132 -15.17 5.10 5.13
C LEU A 132 -16.63 5.42 5.47
N THR A 133 -16.82 6.37 6.36
CA THR A 133 -18.11 6.95 6.71
C THR A 133 -18.05 8.46 6.54
N LEU A 134 -19.20 9.11 6.57
CA LEU A 134 -19.26 10.56 6.64
C LEU A 134 -19.08 11.02 8.10
N ASP A 135 -18.29 12.06 8.31
CA ASP A 135 -18.11 12.65 9.64
C ASP A 135 -19.26 13.60 9.94
N ASP A 136 -19.88 13.44 11.11
CA ASP A 136 -21.06 14.22 11.49
C ASP A 136 -20.71 15.68 11.89
N THR A 137 -19.46 15.92 12.25
CA THR A 137 -18.99 17.20 12.78
C THR A 137 -18.04 17.93 11.84
N ALA A 138 -17.07 17.21 11.28
CA ALA A 138 -16.09 17.80 10.38
C ALA A 138 -16.69 18.01 8.98
N LYS A 139 -16.61 19.26 8.48
CA LYS A 139 -17.12 19.64 7.18
C LYS A 139 -16.03 20.29 6.34
N ASN A 140 -16.14 20.16 5.03
CA ASN A 140 -15.30 20.89 4.10
C ASN A 140 -15.77 22.37 3.97
N ARG A 141 -15.04 23.15 3.17
CA ARG A 141 -15.36 24.58 2.94
C ARG A 141 -16.73 24.83 2.27
N PHE A 142 -17.36 23.79 1.73
CA PHE A 142 -18.69 23.87 1.08
C PHE A 142 -19.80 23.38 1.99
N GLY A 143 -19.50 22.95 3.21
CA GLY A 143 -20.45 22.42 4.18
C GLY A 143 -20.70 20.92 4.09
N ASP A 144 -20.03 20.20 3.16
CA ASP A 144 -20.22 18.75 3.04
C ASP A 144 -19.47 18.00 4.15
N PRO A 145 -20.05 16.92 4.69
CA PRO A 145 -19.38 16.05 5.64
C PRO A 145 -18.05 15.52 5.09
N MET A 146 -17.00 15.58 5.89
CA MET A 146 -15.69 15.02 5.54
C MET A 146 -15.72 13.48 5.60
N PRO A 147 -14.88 12.78 4.82
CA PRO A 147 -14.72 11.35 4.94
C PRO A 147 -13.97 11.00 6.22
N ARG A 148 -14.51 10.11 7.03
CA ARG A 148 -13.85 9.49 8.17
C ARG A 148 -13.48 8.05 7.80
N VAL A 149 -12.19 7.73 7.86
CA VAL A 149 -11.67 6.40 7.51
C VAL A 149 -11.25 5.68 8.78
N ALA A 150 -11.73 4.45 8.94
CA ALA A 150 -11.32 3.54 9.99
C ALA A 150 -10.85 2.22 9.35
N PHE A 151 -9.71 1.71 9.82
CA PHE A 151 -9.18 0.44 9.37
C PHE A 151 -9.21 -0.59 10.49
N LYS A 152 -9.62 -1.79 10.13
CA LYS A 152 -9.65 -2.94 11.03
C LYS A 152 -9.12 -4.17 10.31
N ASP A 153 -8.19 -4.87 10.93
CA ASP A 153 -7.75 -6.16 10.43
C ASP A 153 -8.84 -7.21 10.68
N ALA A 154 -9.12 -8.05 9.70
CA ALA A 154 -9.84 -9.28 9.95
C ALA A 154 -9.08 -10.11 11.01
N PRO A 155 -9.77 -10.83 11.93
CA PRO A 155 -9.11 -11.60 12.98
C PRO A 155 -8.05 -12.58 12.46
N GLU A 156 -8.35 -13.25 11.34
CA GLU A 156 -7.42 -14.16 10.68
C GLU A 156 -6.17 -13.42 10.14
N SER A 157 -6.37 -12.22 9.61
CA SER A 157 -5.27 -11.37 9.13
C SER A 157 -4.36 -10.94 10.27
N ALA A 158 -4.92 -10.58 11.43
CA ALA A 158 -4.15 -10.13 12.57
C ALA A 158 -3.23 -11.24 13.11
N ALA A 159 -3.74 -12.47 13.24
CA ALA A 159 -2.96 -13.61 13.69
C ALA A 159 -1.85 -13.99 12.69
N LEU A 160 -2.19 -14.06 11.40
CA LEU A 160 -1.21 -14.35 10.35
C LEU A 160 -0.14 -13.26 10.26
N ARG A 161 -0.52 -11.99 10.42
CA ARG A 161 0.40 -10.88 10.38
C ARG A 161 1.46 -10.96 11.48
N ALA A 162 1.07 -11.20 12.71
CA ALA A 162 2.00 -11.27 13.83
C ALA A 162 3.08 -12.35 13.59
N TRP A 163 2.65 -13.54 13.18
CA TRP A 163 3.56 -14.60 12.82
C TRP A 163 4.46 -14.23 11.63
N GLN A 164 3.89 -13.71 10.56
CA GLN A 164 4.62 -13.38 9.34
C GLN A 164 5.63 -12.25 9.56
N GLU A 165 5.31 -11.23 10.34
CA GLU A 165 6.23 -10.16 10.66
C GLU A 165 7.46 -10.68 11.41
N GLU A 166 7.28 -11.62 12.34
CA GLU A 166 8.42 -12.23 13.03
C GLU A 166 9.27 -13.10 12.10
N GLU A 167 8.64 -13.87 11.21
CA GLU A 167 9.38 -14.64 10.19
C GLU A 167 10.17 -13.72 9.23
N LEU A 168 9.60 -12.60 8.83
CA LEU A 168 10.28 -11.61 7.98
C LEU A 168 11.43 -10.93 8.73
N ARG A 169 11.27 -10.61 10.04
CA ARG A 169 12.37 -10.11 10.88
C ARG A 169 13.50 -11.11 10.95
N ASN A 170 13.19 -12.38 11.16
CA ASN A 170 14.16 -13.45 11.19
C ASN A 170 14.85 -13.64 9.84
N LEU A 171 14.11 -13.53 8.74
CA LEU A 171 14.70 -13.55 7.39
C LEU A 171 15.71 -12.40 7.21
N PHE A 172 15.35 -11.18 7.55
CA PHE A 172 16.25 -10.03 7.41
C PHE A 172 17.48 -10.12 8.31
N ARG A 173 17.35 -10.66 9.53
CA ARG A 173 18.50 -10.97 10.40
C ARG A 173 19.43 -12.02 9.77
N ARG A 174 18.87 -13.09 9.18
CA ARG A 174 19.67 -14.09 8.48
C ARG A 174 20.37 -13.51 7.25
N MET A 175 19.69 -12.65 6.49
CA MET A 175 20.28 -11.97 5.33
C MET A 175 21.45 -11.07 5.73
N ALA A 176 21.30 -10.26 6.75
CA ALA A 176 22.36 -9.41 7.29
C ALA A 176 23.56 -10.25 7.71
N LYS A 177 23.34 -11.29 8.52
CA LYS A 177 24.38 -12.23 8.97
C LYS A 177 25.08 -12.93 7.82
N ALA A 178 24.33 -13.40 6.83
CA ALA A 178 24.90 -14.07 5.64
C ALA A 178 25.77 -13.12 4.80
N GLY A 179 25.43 -11.83 4.76
CA GLY A 179 26.22 -10.77 4.14
C GLY A 179 27.40 -10.28 4.98
N GLY A 180 27.62 -10.85 6.17
CA GLY A 180 28.68 -10.41 7.11
C GLY A 180 28.36 -9.09 7.83
N GLY A 181 27.13 -8.64 7.80
CA GLY A 181 26.67 -7.42 8.42
C GLY A 181 25.64 -7.65 9.55
N GLU A 182 24.95 -6.61 9.90
CA GLU A 182 23.96 -6.63 10.99
C GLU A 182 22.70 -5.83 10.62
N VAL A 183 21.63 -6.05 11.37
CA VAL A 183 20.41 -5.26 11.27
C VAL A 183 20.58 -3.96 12.03
N LEU A 184 20.46 -2.83 11.32
CA LEU A 184 20.51 -1.49 11.92
C LEU A 184 19.13 -1.04 12.41
N SER A 185 18.08 -1.37 11.67
CA SER A 185 16.71 -1.05 12.04
C SER A 185 15.72 -1.99 11.36
N LEU A 186 14.63 -2.33 12.03
CA LEU A 186 13.47 -2.99 11.46
C LEU A 186 12.21 -2.45 12.12
N ALA A 187 11.25 -1.99 11.33
CA ALA A 187 9.97 -1.52 11.79
C ALA A 187 8.84 -2.02 10.90
N SER A 188 7.71 -2.32 11.49
CA SER A 188 6.47 -2.54 10.77
C SER A 188 5.80 -1.20 10.49
N SER A 189 5.09 -1.08 9.37
CA SER A 189 4.24 0.08 9.13
C SER A 189 3.16 0.16 10.24
N SER A 190 2.76 1.38 10.56
CA SER A 190 1.65 1.62 11.48
C SER A 190 0.38 0.91 11.03
N ASN A 191 -0.60 0.81 11.92
CA ASN A 191 -1.91 0.22 11.62
C ASN A 191 -2.73 1.00 10.57
N ASP A 192 -2.16 2.05 10.03
CA ASP A 192 -2.78 2.88 9.01
C ASP A 192 -2.51 2.30 7.62
N ILE A 193 -3.55 1.76 6.99
CA ILE A 193 -3.48 1.22 5.62
C ILE A 193 -3.51 2.32 4.55
N GLY A 194 -3.70 3.56 4.94
CA GLY A 194 -3.83 4.69 4.02
C GLY A 194 -2.54 5.05 3.28
N GLN A 195 -1.43 4.44 3.65
CA GLN A 195 -0.13 4.91 3.21
C GLN A 195 0.27 4.45 1.81
N GLU A 196 -0.12 3.23 1.38
CA GLU A 196 0.36 2.72 0.09
C GLU A 196 -0.74 1.94 -0.65
N HIS A 197 -1.07 2.40 -1.85
CA HIS A 197 -1.95 1.75 -2.83
C HIS A 197 -3.30 1.28 -2.27
N PRO A 198 -4.01 2.13 -1.54
CA PRO A 198 -5.28 1.72 -0.93
C PRO A 198 -6.37 1.50 -1.98
N THR A 199 -7.25 0.55 -1.70
CA THR A 199 -8.30 0.06 -2.59
C THR A 199 -9.60 -0.18 -1.83
N GLY A 200 -10.66 -0.53 -2.55
CA GLY A 200 -11.94 -0.89 -1.96
C GLY A 200 -12.86 0.31 -1.76
N GLY A 201 -13.91 0.09 -0.99
CA GLY A 201 -14.97 1.07 -0.79
C GLY A 201 -16.11 0.99 -1.80
N CYS A 202 -15.88 0.37 -2.98
CA CYS A 202 -16.91 0.07 -3.98
C CYS A 202 -16.59 -1.27 -4.65
N ARG A 203 -16.23 -2.29 -3.86
CA ARG A 203 -15.68 -3.54 -4.38
C ARG A 203 -16.57 -4.20 -5.42
N MET A 204 -15.95 -4.78 -6.45
CA MET A 204 -16.63 -5.54 -7.47
C MET A 204 -16.98 -6.96 -7.02
N GLY A 205 -18.01 -7.54 -7.65
CA GLY A 205 -18.42 -8.93 -7.46
C GLY A 205 -19.64 -9.26 -8.30
N ASN A 206 -20.01 -10.54 -8.31
CA ASN A 206 -21.16 -11.02 -9.08
C ASN A 206 -22.48 -10.97 -8.30
N ASP A 207 -22.41 -10.83 -6.99
CA ASP A 207 -23.58 -10.83 -6.10
C ASP A 207 -23.80 -9.42 -5.53
N PRO A 208 -24.95 -8.77 -5.84
CA PRO A 208 -25.28 -7.44 -5.36
C PRO A 208 -25.40 -7.35 -3.82
N SER A 209 -25.61 -8.47 -3.12
CA SER A 209 -25.64 -8.48 -1.66
C SER A 209 -24.25 -8.38 -1.02
N THR A 210 -23.20 -8.71 -1.77
CA THR A 210 -21.82 -8.75 -1.29
C THR A 210 -20.86 -7.82 -2.04
N SER A 211 -21.37 -7.07 -3.02
CA SER A 211 -20.57 -6.12 -3.83
C SER A 211 -21.38 -4.86 -4.17
N VAL A 212 -20.68 -3.82 -4.58
CA VAL A 212 -21.27 -2.54 -5.00
C VAL A 212 -21.45 -2.48 -6.51
N VAL A 213 -20.47 -3.02 -7.23
CA VAL A 213 -20.43 -3.03 -8.69
C VAL A 213 -20.17 -4.44 -9.20
N ASP A 214 -20.56 -4.70 -10.44
CA ASP A 214 -20.25 -5.95 -11.14
C ASP A 214 -18.78 -6.04 -11.56
N GLY A 215 -18.41 -7.13 -12.23
CA GLY A 215 -17.05 -7.35 -12.70
C GLY A 215 -16.59 -6.35 -13.80
N TRP A 216 -17.47 -5.55 -14.37
CA TRP A 216 -17.16 -4.48 -15.32
C TRP A 216 -17.13 -3.10 -14.68
N GLY A 217 -17.47 -3.01 -13.41
CA GLY A 217 -17.53 -1.75 -12.65
C GLY A 217 -18.90 -1.05 -12.71
N ARG A 218 -19.94 -1.68 -13.29
CA ARG A 218 -21.30 -1.14 -13.32
C ARG A 218 -21.95 -1.34 -11.93
N ALA A 219 -22.57 -0.32 -11.41
CA ALA A 219 -23.32 -0.43 -10.16
C ALA A 219 -24.47 -1.42 -10.29
N HIS A 220 -24.70 -2.25 -9.27
CA HIS A 220 -25.78 -3.24 -9.31
C HIS A 220 -27.18 -2.63 -9.30
N ASP A 221 -27.33 -1.46 -8.70
CA ASP A 221 -28.61 -0.76 -8.52
C ASP A 221 -28.78 0.50 -9.39
N HIS A 222 -27.83 0.75 -10.32
CA HIS A 222 -27.92 1.85 -11.28
C HIS A 222 -27.37 1.46 -12.65
N GLU A 223 -28.19 1.63 -13.67
CA GLU A 223 -27.84 1.23 -15.04
C GLU A 223 -26.78 2.12 -15.70
N ASN A 224 -26.70 3.37 -15.30
CA ASN A 224 -25.85 4.41 -15.89
C ASN A 224 -24.71 4.86 -14.95
N LEU A 225 -24.44 4.14 -13.86
CA LEU A 225 -23.39 4.46 -12.90
C LEU A 225 -22.28 3.41 -12.92
N TRP A 226 -21.06 3.88 -13.06
CA TRP A 226 -19.87 3.05 -13.16
C TRP A 226 -18.77 3.52 -12.19
N VAL A 227 -18.05 2.58 -11.60
CA VAL A 227 -16.91 2.86 -10.72
C VAL A 227 -15.67 2.16 -11.26
N ALA A 228 -14.64 2.92 -11.54
CA ALA A 228 -13.41 2.43 -12.16
C ALA A 228 -12.21 2.47 -11.22
N GLY A 229 -11.23 1.59 -11.44
CA GLY A 229 -9.93 1.61 -10.80
C GLY A 229 -9.91 1.11 -9.36
N ALA A 230 -9.12 1.75 -8.51
CA ALA A 230 -8.87 1.31 -7.14
C ALA A 230 -10.10 1.09 -6.26
N PRO A 231 -11.17 1.90 -6.32
CA PRO A 231 -12.36 1.68 -5.49
C PRO A 231 -13.07 0.37 -5.76
N ALA A 232 -13.04 -0.13 -6.99
CA ALA A 232 -13.70 -1.38 -7.39
C ALA A 232 -12.89 -2.64 -7.04
N GLN A 233 -11.63 -2.50 -6.63
CA GLN A 233 -10.78 -3.63 -6.27
C GLN A 233 -11.27 -4.36 -5.02
N VAL A 234 -11.03 -5.68 -5.00
CA VAL A 234 -11.43 -6.56 -3.88
C VAL A 234 -10.31 -6.74 -2.85
N SER A 235 -9.06 -6.47 -3.22
CA SER A 235 -7.89 -6.43 -2.34
C SER A 235 -6.80 -5.56 -2.96
N ALA A 236 -5.86 -5.06 -2.16
CA ALA A 236 -4.74 -4.27 -2.63
C ALA A 236 -3.57 -5.14 -3.14
N SER A 237 -3.58 -6.44 -2.85
CA SER A 237 -2.43 -7.31 -3.10
C SER A 237 -1.20 -6.90 -2.27
N CYS A 238 -0.02 -7.35 -2.65
CA CYS A 238 1.25 -7.08 -1.97
C CYS A 238 2.27 -6.35 -2.86
N CYS A 239 1.80 -5.69 -3.91
CA CYS A 239 2.67 -4.94 -4.83
C CYS A 239 1.99 -3.66 -5.32
N ASN A 240 2.79 -2.80 -5.95
CA ASN A 240 2.29 -1.54 -6.49
C ASN A 240 1.13 -1.77 -7.44
N GLY A 241 -0.04 -1.23 -7.11
CA GLY A 241 -1.31 -1.55 -7.76
C GLY A 241 -1.65 -0.74 -9.01
N THR A 242 -0.85 0.29 -9.36
CA THR A 242 -1.21 1.26 -10.41
C THR A 242 -1.54 0.62 -11.75
N LEU A 243 -0.74 -0.35 -12.21
CA LEU A 243 -1.01 -1.06 -13.46
C LEU A 243 -2.36 -1.80 -13.42
N THR A 244 -2.67 -2.45 -12.30
CA THR A 244 -3.97 -3.12 -12.09
C THR A 244 -5.11 -2.12 -12.06
N PHE A 245 -4.93 -0.95 -11.44
CA PHE A 245 -5.96 0.09 -11.41
C PHE A 245 -6.26 0.63 -12.80
N VAL A 246 -5.23 0.81 -13.64
CA VAL A 246 -5.39 1.19 -15.05
C VAL A 246 -6.12 0.09 -15.83
N ALA A 247 -5.74 -1.17 -15.66
CA ALA A 247 -6.39 -2.30 -16.33
C ALA A 247 -7.88 -2.41 -15.96
N VAL A 248 -8.23 -2.22 -14.69
CA VAL A 248 -9.63 -2.17 -14.25
C VAL A 248 -10.34 -0.96 -14.85
N GLY A 249 -9.70 0.19 -14.92
CA GLY A 249 -10.25 1.38 -15.59
C GLY A 249 -10.56 1.14 -17.07
N LEU A 250 -9.63 0.53 -17.80
CA LEU A 250 -9.84 0.14 -19.22
C LEU A 250 -10.95 -0.88 -19.38
N ARG A 251 -11.04 -1.86 -18.49
CA ARG A 251 -12.14 -2.84 -18.49
C ARG A 251 -13.49 -2.16 -18.24
N THR A 252 -13.55 -1.21 -17.31
CA THR A 252 -14.78 -0.44 -17.06
C THR A 252 -15.17 0.38 -18.30
N ALA A 253 -14.21 1.05 -18.95
CA ALA A 253 -14.47 1.78 -20.19
C ALA A 253 -15.02 0.87 -21.29
N ALA A 254 -14.44 -0.33 -21.46
CA ALA A 254 -14.96 -1.32 -22.39
C ALA A 254 -16.38 -1.80 -22.03
N GLY A 255 -16.71 -1.88 -20.73
CA GLY A 255 -18.05 -2.18 -20.24
C GLY A 255 -19.07 -1.10 -20.62
N ILE A 256 -18.70 0.17 -20.47
CA ILE A 256 -19.53 1.33 -20.85
C ILE A 256 -19.84 1.28 -22.36
N VAL A 257 -18.81 1.09 -23.20
CA VAL A 257 -18.99 1.01 -24.65
C VAL A 257 -19.91 -0.15 -25.07
N LYS A 258 -19.88 -1.26 -24.35
CA LYS A 258 -20.76 -2.41 -24.64
C LYS A 258 -22.21 -2.21 -24.20
N ALA A 259 -22.43 -1.33 -23.23
CA ALA A 259 -23.75 -1.08 -22.64
C ALA A 259 -24.53 0.03 -23.39
N GLY A 260 -23.87 0.87 -24.17
CA GLY A 260 -24.45 1.95 -24.98
C GLY A 260 -24.39 1.70 -26.42
#